data_f5d3f31f1b88f7a343048773e911c6fc
#
_entry.id   f5d3f31f1b88f7a343048773e911c6fc
#
_cell.length_a   1.000
_cell.length_b   1.000
_cell.length_c   1.000
_cell.angle_alpha   90.00
_cell.angle_beta   90.00
_cell.angle_gamma   90.00
#
_symmetry.space_group_name_H-M   'P 1'
#
loop_
_entity.id
_entity.type
_entity.pdbx_description
1 polymer ?
#
loop_
_entity_poly.entity_id
_entity_poly.type
_entity_poly.pdbx_seq_one_letter_code
_entity_poly.pdbx_strand_id
1 'polypeptide(L)'
;MFERFTDKGRKIIILAREEAERHQNDYLGTEHLVLAILRESDGIALMILKKMGLSTEQIRLEIERNLPGGGTTMTFGEIPFSPRVKKVIEYGVEEARLLG
;
A
#
# COMPACT_ATOMS: atom_id res chain seq x y z
N MET A 1 8.66 14.35 3.31
CA MET A 1 7.83 13.70 2.27
C MET A 1 6.39 13.53 2.71
N PHE A 2 6.15 13.09 3.94
CA PHE A 2 4.80 12.77 4.39
C PHE A 2 4.09 13.88 5.14
N GLU A 3 4.69 15.03 5.30
CA GLU A 3 4.10 16.14 6.04
C GLU A 3 2.87 16.73 5.34
N ARG A 4 2.71 16.48 4.04
CA ARG A 4 1.54 16.91 3.30
C ARG A 4 0.42 15.87 3.26
N PHE A 5 0.67 14.70 3.83
CA PHE A 5 -0.32 13.64 3.84
C PHE A 5 -1.31 13.84 4.97
N THR A 6 -2.56 13.45 4.73
CA THR A 6 -3.55 13.39 5.80
C THR A 6 -3.17 12.28 6.78
N ASP A 7 -3.78 12.28 7.96
CA ASP A 7 -3.58 11.21 8.92
C ASP A 7 -3.93 9.86 8.33
N LYS A 8 -4.98 9.82 7.52
CA LYS A 8 -5.39 8.59 6.84
C LYS A 8 -4.32 8.10 5.85
N GLY A 9 -3.75 9.03 5.09
CA GLY A 9 -2.67 8.71 4.16
C GLY A 9 -1.44 8.17 4.88
N ARG A 10 -1.08 8.79 6.01
CA ARG A 10 0.04 8.30 6.83
C ARG A 10 -0.24 6.92 7.37
N LYS A 11 -1.47 6.68 7.80
CA LYS A 11 -1.87 5.37 8.29
C LYS A 11 -1.72 4.30 7.22
N ILE A 12 -2.07 4.62 5.98
CA ILE A 12 -1.91 3.67 4.87
C ILE A 12 -0.43 3.30 4.71
N ILE A 13 0.48 4.26 4.82
CA ILE A 13 1.91 3.97 4.73
C ILE A 13 2.35 3.03 5.87
N ILE A 14 1.87 3.29 7.08
CA ILE A 14 2.17 2.43 8.23
C ILE A 14 1.65 1.02 8.00
N LEU A 15 0.42 0.90 7.51
CA LEU A 15 -0.18 -0.40 7.22
C LEU A 15 0.56 -1.12 6.09
N ALA A 16 1.02 -0.38 5.09
CA ALA A 16 1.80 -0.96 4.00
C ALA A 16 3.11 -1.56 4.51
N ARG A 17 3.75 -0.87 5.46
CA ARG A 17 4.96 -1.41 6.09
C ARG A 17 4.65 -2.68 6.87
N GLU A 18 3.53 -2.70 7.59
CA GLU A 18 3.09 -3.92 8.29
C GLU A 18 2.84 -5.07 7.33
N GLU A 19 2.26 -4.78 6.16
CA GLU A 19 2.04 -5.82 5.16
C GLU A 19 3.36 -6.35 4.62
N ALA A 20 4.33 -5.49 4.38
CA ALA A 20 5.65 -5.91 3.92
C ALA A 20 6.33 -6.80 4.96
N GLU A 21 6.26 -6.42 6.23
CA GLU A 21 6.81 -7.21 7.33
C GLU A 21 6.11 -8.56 7.45
N ARG A 22 4.80 -8.56 7.36
CA ARG A 22 3.98 -9.75 7.48
C ARG A 22 4.30 -10.78 6.40
N HIS A 23 4.62 -10.32 5.21
CA HIS A 23 4.98 -11.20 4.09
C HIS A 23 6.49 -11.42 3.99
N GLN A 24 7.23 -10.91 4.97
CA GLN A 24 8.69 -11.06 5.04
C GLN A 24 9.39 -10.52 3.79
N ASN A 25 8.87 -9.42 3.27
CA ASN A 25 9.49 -8.73 2.15
C ASN A 25 10.43 -7.66 2.68
N ASP A 26 11.57 -7.49 2.03
CA ASP A 26 12.57 -6.52 2.43
C ASP A 26 12.43 -5.18 1.73
N TYR A 27 11.29 -4.98 1.09
CA TYR A 27 10.96 -3.72 0.41
C TYR A 27 9.48 -3.44 0.59
N LEU A 28 9.10 -2.17 0.46
CA LEU A 28 7.71 -1.77 0.45
C LEU A 28 7.33 -1.47 -0.99
N GLY A 29 6.60 -2.39 -1.60
CA GLY A 29 6.19 -2.29 -2.99
C GLY A 29 4.77 -1.78 -3.16
N THR A 30 4.37 -1.58 -4.41
CA THR A 30 3.02 -1.13 -4.73
C THR A 30 1.97 -2.14 -4.27
N GLU A 31 2.32 -3.42 -4.26
CA GLU A 31 1.45 -4.49 -3.77
C GLU A 31 1.09 -4.25 -2.30
N HIS A 32 2.06 -3.84 -1.51
CA HIS A 32 1.84 -3.57 -0.09
C HIS A 32 0.96 -2.34 0.11
N LEU A 33 1.11 -1.34 -0.76
CA LEU A 33 0.23 -0.16 -0.72
C LEU A 33 -1.21 -0.56 -0.99
N VAL A 34 -1.44 -1.40 -1.99
CA VAL A 34 -2.80 -1.84 -2.31
C VAL A 34 -3.39 -2.64 -1.16
N LEU A 35 -2.62 -3.54 -0.56
CA LEU A 35 -3.08 -4.30 0.60
C LEU A 35 -3.45 -3.38 1.76
N ALA A 36 -2.65 -2.34 1.99
CA ALA A 36 -2.92 -1.36 3.04
C ALA A 36 -4.20 -0.58 2.76
N ILE A 37 -4.39 -0.16 1.51
CA ILE A 37 -5.60 0.55 1.10
C ILE A 37 -6.83 -0.33 1.33
N LEU A 38 -6.75 -1.61 1.00
CA LEU A 38 -7.85 -2.54 1.22
C LEU A 38 -8.16 -2.70 2.71
N ARG A 39 -7.15 -2.70 3.56
CA ARG A 39 -7.34 -2.77 5.01
C ARG A 39 -7.99 -1.52 5.58
N GLU A 40 -7.61 -0.36 5.08
CA GLU A 40 -8.12 0.92 5.57
C GLU A 40 -9.40 1.35 4.86
N SER A 41 -9.73 0.72 3.73
CA SER A 41 -10.89 1.10 2.94
C SER A 41 -12.18 0.95 3.69
N ASP A 42 -13.01 1.97 3.59
CA ASP A 42 -14.38 1.93 4.09
C ASP A 42 -15.27 2.56 3.03
N GLY A 43 -16.55 2.33 3.16
CA GLY A 43 -17.56 3.05 2.39
C GLY A 43 -17.39 3.05 0.89
N ILE A 44 -16.94 4.18 0.34
CA ILE A 44 -17.00 4.44 -1.11
C ILE A 44 -16.15 3.47 -1.92
N ALA A 45 -14.91 3.24 -1.49
CA ALA A 45 -14.00 2.36 -2.22
C ALA A 45 -14.56 0.94 -2.29
N LEU A 46 -15.08 0.45 -1.17
CA LEU A 46 -15.69 -0.89 -1.12
C LEU A 46 -16.93 -0.97 -1.98
N MET A 47 -17.75 0.08 -1.99
CA MET A 47 -18.93 0.14 -2.82
C MET A 47 -18.59 0.07 -4.31
N ILE A 48 -17.57 0.80 -4.72
CA ILE A 48 -17.12 0.80 -6.11
C ILE A 48 -16.66 -0.59 -6.52
N LEU A 49 -15.84 -1.23 -5.68
CA LEU A 49 -15.36 -2.58 -5.96
C LEU A 49 -16.51 -3.57 -6.08
N LYS A 50 -17.48 -3.49 -5.18
CA LYS A 50 -18.66 -4.35 -5.25
C LYS A 50 -19.45 -4.16 -6.53
N LYS A 51 -19.62 -2.91 -6.95
CA LYS A 51 -20.33 -2.60 -8.21
C LYS A 51 -19.60 -3.14 -9.42
N MET A 52 -18.28 -3.25 -9.33
CA MET A 52 -17.47 -3.83 -10.41
C MET A 52 -17.43 -5.34 -10.34
N GLY A 53 -18.14 -5.95 -9.40
CA GLY A 53 -18.14 -7.40 -9.23
C GLY A 53 -16.90 -7.94 -8.55
N LEU A 54 -16.14 -7.08 -7.86
CA LEU A 54 -14.91 -7.47 -7.20
C LEU A 54 -15.10 -7.48 -5.69
N SER A 55 -14.46 -8.42 -5.01
CA SER A 55 -14.42 -8.42 -3.56
C SER A 55 -13.00 -8.10 -3.09
N THR A 56 -12.91 -7.43 -1.95
CA THR A 56 -11.61 -7.11 -1.36
C THR A 56 -10.83 -8.38 -1.04
N GLU A 57 -11.54 -9.41 -0.63
CA GLU A 57 -10.93 -10.70 -0.30
C GLU A 57 -10.25 -11.34 -1.52
N GLN A 58 -10.93 -11.33 -2.66
CA GLN A 58 -10.36 -11.88 -3.89
C GLN A 58 -9.15 -11.08 -4.35
N ILE A 59 -9.21 -9.76 -4.25
CA ILE A 59 -8.10 -8.90 -4.63
C ILE A 59 -6.90 -9.18 -3.72
N ARG A 60 -7.15 -9.26 -2.40
CA ARG A 60 -6.10 -9.58 -1.43
C ARG A 60 -5.42 -10.90 -1.75
N LEU A 61 -6.21 -11.94 -1.97
CA LEU A 61 -5.67 -13.25 -2.27
C LEU A 61 -4.82 -13.25 -3.54
N GLU A 62 -5.28 -12.55 -4.57
CA GLU A 62 -4.55 -12.47 -5.83
C GLU A 62 -3.21 -11.76 -5.65
N ILE A 63 -3.21 -10.66 -4.90
CA ILE A 63 -1.98 -9.91 -4.63
C ILE A 63 -1.02 -10.77 -3.79
N GLU A 64 -1.52 -11.39 -2.74
CA GLU A 64 -0.69 -12.21 -1.87
C GLU A 64 -0.08 -13.40 -2.60
N ARG A 65 -0.83 -13.96 -3.54
CA ARG A 65 -0.35 -15.08 -4.36
C ARG A 65 0.84 -14.68 -5.23
N ASN A 66 0.89 -13.42 -5.63
CA ASN A 66 1.94 -12.90 -6.50
C ASN A 66 3.10 -12.25 -5.76
N LEU A 67 3.01 -12.15 -4.44
CA LEU A 67 4.12 -11.62 -3.66
C LEU A 67 5.22 -12.66 -3.55
N PRO A 68 6.49 -12.25 -3.67
CA PRO A 68 7.59 -13.18 -3.48
C PRO A 68 7.57 -13.74 -2.07
N GLY A 69 7.88 -14.99 -1.94
CA GLY A 69 7.97 -15.66 -0.66
C GLY A 69 9.10 -15.11 0.19
N GLY A 70 8.94 -15.26 1.49
CA GLY A 70 9.71 -14.61 2.50
C GLY A 70 11.21 -14.55 2.31
N GLY A 71 11.74 -13.38 2.39
CA GLY A 71 13.16 -13.17 2.50
C GLY A 71 13.65 -13.70 3.82
N THR A 72 14.92 -14.09 3.83
CA THR A 72 15.51 -14.76 4.97
C THR A 72 15.98 -13.81 6.06
N THR A 73 15.97 -12.52 5.78
CA THR A 73 16.49 -11.56 6.75
C THR A 73 15.56 -10.37 6.87
N MET A 74 14.93 -10.27 8.02
CA MET A 74 14.30 -9.02 8.42
C MET A 74 15.42 -8.11 8.89
N THR A 75 15.66 -7.04 8.16
CA THR A 75 16.58 -6.02 8.64
C THR A 75 15.90 -5.23 9.74
N PHE A 76 16.61 -5.06 10.84
CA PHE A 76 16.16 -4.13 11.87
C PHE A 76 16.30 -2.71 11.30
N GLY A 77 15.18 -2.01 11.20
CA GLY A 77 15.19 -0.67 10.67
C GLY A 77 14.07 -0.45 9.68
N GLU A 78 14.14 0.66 8.98
CA GLU A 78 13.12 1.01 8.02
C GLU A 78 13.22 0.15 6.76
N ILE A 79 12.10 -0.43 6.38
CA ILE A 79 12.01 -1.14 5.11
C ILE A 79 12.02 -0.10 3.99
N PRO A 80 12.94 -0.21 3.03
CA PRO A 80 12.99 0.79 1.98
C PRO A 80 11.81 0.69 1.03
N PHE A 81 11.39 1.83 0.52
CA PHE A 81 10.38 1.87 -0.54
C PHE A 81 11.02 1.40 -1.86
N SER A 82 10.26 0.64 -2.64
CA SER A 82 10.68 0.31 -3.99
C SER A 82 10.72 1.57 -4.84
N PRO A 83 11.49 1.58 -5.95
CA PRO A 83 11.47 2.73 -6.86
C PRO A 83 10.07 3.06 -7.38
N ARG A 84 9.26 2.04 -7.58
CA ARG A 84 7.88 2.21 -8.05
C ARG A 84 7.03 2.93 -7.02
N VAL A 85 7.18 2.59 -5.75
CA VAL A 85 6.46 3.26 -4.66
C VAL A 85 6.90 4.71 -4.55
N LYS A 86 8.19 4.98 -4.66
CA LYS A 86 8.69 6.36 -4.63
C LYS A 86 8.02 7.20 -5.70
N LYS A 87 7.87 6.65 -6.91
CA LYS A 87 7.19 7.35 -8.00
C LYS A 87 5.72 7.58 -7.71
N VAL A 88 5.04 6.60 -7.13
CA VAL A 88 3.63 6.76 -6.75
C VAL A 88 3.47 7.91 -5.77
N ILE A 89 4.33 7.99 -4.77
CA ILE A 89 4.30 9.06 -3.78
C ILE A 89 4.55 10.41 -4.44
N GLU A 90 5.55 10.49 -5.33
CA GLU A 90 5.86 11.71 -6.05
C GLU A 90 4.68 12.20 -6.89
N TYR A 91 4.04 11.30 -7.62
CA TYR A 91 2.86 11.62 -8.40
C TYR A 91 1.71 12.08 -7.52
N GLY A 92 1.52 11.43 -6.37
CA GLY A 92 0.48 11.82 -5.44
C GLY A 92 0.68 13.24 -4.90
N VAL A 93 1.90 13.58 -4.55
CA VAL A 93 2.24 14.93 -4.09
C VAL A 93 2.00 15.96 -5.20
N GLU A 94 2.41 15.63 -6.42
CA GLU A 94 2.21 16.52 -7.57
C GLU A 94 0.73 16.73 -7.86
N GLU A 95 -0.07 15.68 -7.85
CA GLU A 95 -1.52 15.81 -8.07
C GLU A 95 -2.16 16.66 -6.99
N ALA A 96 -1.77 16.47 -5.73
CA ALA A 96 -2.29 17.26 -4.62
C ALA A 96 -1.94 18.75 -4.81
N ARG A 97 -0.73 19.03 -5.27
CA ARG A 97 -0.29 20.41 -5.53
C ARG A 97 -1.12 21.05 -6.64
N LEU A 98 -1.42 20.30 -7.69
CA LEU A 98 -2.22 20.79 -8.82
C LEU A 98 -3.68 21.03 -8.44
N LEU A 99 -4.20 20.24 -7.53
CA LEU A 99 -5.60 20.36 -7.08
C LEU A 99 -5.79 21.42 -6.00
N GLY A 100 -4.72 21.85 -5.40
CA GLY A 100 -4.77 22.87 -4.36
C GLY A 100 -4.79 22.27 -2.96
#